data_27127c01133bdae2383dba788b27b818
#
_entry.id   27127c01133bdae2383dba788b27b818
#
_cell.length_a   1.000
_cell.length_b   1.000
_cell.length_c   1.000
_cell.angle_alpha   90.00
_cell.angle_beta   90.00
_cell.angle_gamma   90.00
#
_symmetry.space_group_name_H-M   'P 1'
#
loop_
_entity.id
_entity.type
_entity.pdbx_description
1 polymer ?
#
loop_
_entity_poly.entity_id
_entity_poly.type
_entity_poly.pdbx_seq_one_letter_code
_entity_poly.pdbx_strand_id
1 'polypeptide(L)'
;MPQLSERVISITGLDGDGWEIFNLAREMKINGAEIIELTIGEHDDTTHSLILDAMHKSAREGNTGYASVPGTKSLRQAVANRVQKRTGIHTTPNNVIITPGGQAGLFAAHVALANQGDTGLIIDPFYATYPTTLRSAGLNPRMVKTMPEDNFIPSVSELTKNAKNAKTLLINSPNNPTGTVYDKSNLFEISKVAIENDLWVISDEVYDTQVWVGKHISMRSVANMENRTAVIGSMSKSHAMTGSRLGWVVAPEQVIEKLSDLACNTNYGVPGFIQDAGLYALTQMPNIEKTVAEPFSRRRGIAKKIIKECPDIKMHPSLGGMYLMLDIRATGLNGIEFSKALLDATNIAVMPGESFGESSAGHIRVAMTVSDDKFEYATRSICSFASNFTTSTN
;
A
#
# COMPACT_ATOMS: atom_id res chain seq x y z
N MET A 1 32.02 -11.99 19.52
CA MET A 1 31.70 -11.32 18.24
C MET A 1 31.12 -9.96 18.55
N PRO A 2 31.34 -8.91 17.74
CA PRO A 2 30.65 -7.64 17.91
C PRO A 2 29.15 -7.82 17.88
N GLN A 3 28.41 -7.03 18.68
CA GLN A 3 26.97 -7.08 18.72
C GLN A 3 26.37 -6.27 17.57
N LEU A 4 25.25 -6.76 17.00
CA LEU A 4 24.47 -6.00 16.03
C LEU A 4 23.72 -4.85 16.70
N SER A 5 23.34 -3.84 15.92
CA SER A 5 22.49 -2.75 16.41
C SER A 5 21.14 -3.27 16.90
N GLU A 6 20.74 -2.92 18.12
CA GLU A 6 19.44 -3.28 18.69
C GLU A 6 18.28 -2.81 17.79
N ARG A 7 18.41 -1.64 17.17
CA ARG A 7 17.41 -1.13 16.22
C ARG A 7 17.19 -2.09 15.05
N VAL A 8 18.27 -2.68 14.48
CA VAL A 8 18.14 -3.61 13.34
C VAL A 8 17.57 -4.94 13.79
N ILE A 9 17.96 -5.44 14.98
CA ILE A 9 17.44 -6.68 15.56
C ILE A 9 15.92 -6.56 15.84
N SER A 10 15.47 -5.39 16.30
CA SER A 10 14.06 -5.17 16.69
C SER A 10 13.12 -4.79 15.54
N ILE A 11 13.59 -4.70 14.30
CA ILE A 11 12.75 -4.25 13.15
C ILE A 11 11.50 -5.14 13.01
N THR A 12 11.65 -6.46 12.95
CA THR A 12 10.53 -7.39 12.74
C THR A 12 9.62 -7.56 13.97
N GLY A 13 10.08 -7.18 15.17
CA GLY A 13 9.35 -7.41 16.41
C GLY A 13 9.40 -8.87 16.85
N LEU A 14 8.57 -9.21 17.86
CA LEU A 14 8.51 -10.56 18.45
C LEU A 14 7.54 -11.47 17.70
N ASP A 15 6.58 -10.92 16.97
CA ASP A 15 5.46 -11.64 16.37
C ASP A 15 5.74 -12.09 14.91
N GLY A 16 6.99 -11.98 14.46
CA GLY A 16 7.34 -12.27 13.06
C GLY A 16 7.00 -11.13 12.11
N ASP A 17 7.08 -11.39 10.81
CA ASP A 17 6.87 -10.39 9.75
C ASP A 17 5.53 -10.56 8.99
N GLY A 18 4.74 -11.59 9.36
CA GLY A 18 3.43 -11.88 8.75
C GLY A 18 3.48 -12.45 7.33
N TRP A 19 4.65 -12.94 6.87
CA TRP A 19 4.87 -13.44 5.51
C TRP A 19 4.99 -14.98 5.42
N GLU A 20 4.64 -15.72 6.46
CA GLU A 20 4.84 -17.17 6.55
C GLU A 20 4.15 -17.92 5.40
N ILE A 21 2.87 -17.63 5.14
CA ILE A 21 2.11 -18.30 4.06
C ILE A 21 2.67 -17.92 2.67
N PHE A 22 3.06 -16.67 2.49
CA PHE A 22 3.73 -16.23 1.26
C PHE A 22 5.04 -17.00 1.02
N ASN A 23 5.88 -17.10 2.05
CA ASN A 23 7.15 -17.81 1.95
C ASN A 23 6.94 -19.30 1.69
N LEU A 24 5.99 -19.93 2.38
CA LEU A 24 5.61 -21.33 2.18
C LEU A 24 5.14 -21.60 0.74
N ALA A 25 4.25 -20.76 0.22
CA ALA A 25 3.77 -20.88 -1.17
C ALA A 25 4.90 -20.76 -2.19
N ARG A 26 5.86 -19.88 -1.95
CA ARG A 26 7.05 -19.71 -2.79
C ARG A 26 7.98 -20.92 -2.74
N GLU A 27 8.19 -21.48 -1.56
CA GLU A 27 8.97 -22.71 -1.39
C GLU A 27 8.30 -23.89 -2.11
N MET A 28 6.98 -24.06 -1.98
CA MET A 28 6.22 -25.08 -2.72
C MET A 28 6.36 -24.92 -4.24
N LYS A 29 6.31 -23.70 -4.75
CA LYS A 29 6.55 -23.41 -6.19
C LYS A 29 7.97 -23.80 -6.64
N ILE A 30 8.97 -23.48 -5.86
CA ILE A 30 10.37 -23.86 -6.14
C ILE A 30 10.50 -25.39 -6.21
N ASN A 31 9.76 -26.12 -5.36
CA ASN A 31 9.71 -27.58 -5.32
C ASN A 31 8.76 -28.19 -6.39
N GLY A 32 8.25 -27.40 -7.33
CA GLY A 32 7.49 -27.84 -8.49
C GLY A 32 5.97 -27.90 -8.32
N ALA A 33 5.41 -27.39 -7.22
CA ALA A 33 3.96 -27.31 -7.07
C ALA A 33 3.36 -26.18 -7.93
N GLU A 34 2.22 -26.44 -8.56
CA GLU A 34 1.44 -25.42 -9.26
C GLU A 34 0.56 -24.66 -8.27
N ILE A 35 1.02 -23.51 -7.81
CA ILE A 35 0.33 -22.67 -6.83
C ILE A 35 -0.34 -21.48 -7.53
N ILE A 36 -1.63 -21.25 -7.27
CA ILE A 36 -2.32 -19.99 -7.59
C ILE A 36 -2.04 -19.02 -6.43
N GLU A 37 -1.14 -18.06 -6.69
CA GLU A 37 -0.67 -17.13 -5.67
C GLU A 37 -1.49 -15.84 -5.66
N LEU A 38 -2.28 -15.65 -4.61
CA LEU A 38 -3.11 -14.45 -4.36
C LEU A 38 -2.62 -13.69 -3.11
N THR A 39 -1.33 -13.76 -2.86
CA THR A 39 -0.69 -13.21 -1.64
C THR A 39 -0.10 -11.82 -1.84
N ILE A 40 0.49 -11.53 -3.00
CA ILE A 40 1.23 -10.28 -3.24
C ILE A 40 0.52 -9.37 -4.25
N GLY A 41 0.58 -8.07 -4.01
CA GLY A 41 0.05 -7.05 -4.90
C GLY A 41 1.01 -6.72 -6.05
N GLU A 42 1.27 -7.68 -6.90
CA GLU A 42 2.04 -7.50 -8.13
C GLU A 42 1.15 -7.79 -9.33
N HIS A 43 1.23 -6.94 -10.37
CA HIS A 43 0.42 -7.12 -11.56
C HIS A 43 0.77 -8.43 -12.28
N ASP A 44 -0.22 -9.11 -12.82
CA ASP A 44 -0.03 -10.24 -13.75
C ASP A 44 0.38 -9.76 -15.15
N ASP A 45 0.12 -8.50 -15.48
CA ASP A 45 0.65 -7.82 -16.66
C ASP A 45 2.02 -7.20 -16.38
N THR A 46 2.88 -7.22 -17.41
CA THR A 46 4.20 -6.56 -17.35
C THR A 46 4.08 -5.05 -17.58
N THR A 47 5.14 -4.30 -17.23
CA THR A 47 5.26 -2.89 -17.60
C THR A 47 5.09 -2.72 -19.11
N HIS A 48 4.29 -1.74 -19.52
CA HIS A 48 3.98 -1.49 -20.93
C HIS A 48 5.25 -1.26 -21.77
N SER A 49 5.33 -1.89 -22.98
CA SER A 49 6.51 -1.89 -23.83
C SER A 49 7.04 -0.49 -24.13
N LEU A 50 6.17 0.48 -24.43
CA LEU A 50 6.58 1.87 -24.70
C LEU A 50 7.29 2.54 -23.50
N ILE A 51 6.98 2.16 -22.28
CA ILE A 51 7.69 2.63 -21.07
C ILE A 51 9.09 1.99 -21.03
N LEU A 52 9.18 0.69 -21.32
CA LEU A 52 10.45 -0.04 -21.38
C LEU A 52 11.33 0.49 -22.52
N ASP A 53 10.74 0.79 -23.69
CA ASP A 53 11.43 1.40 -24.81
C ASP A 53 12.00 2.78 -24.47
N ALA A 54 11.22 3.61 -23.78
CA ALA A 54 11.67 4.92 -23.29
C ALA A 54 12.84 4.78 -22.30
N MET A 55 12.76 3.81 -21.38
CA MET A 55 13.84 3.49 -20.44
C MET A 55 15.11 3.06 -21.17
N HIS A 56 14.98 2.11 -22.11
CA HIS A 56 16.09 1.60 -22.91
C HIS A 56 16.74 2.68 -23.77
N LYS A 57 15.91 3.49 -24.43
CA LYS A 57 16.38 4.63 -25.24
C LYS A 57 17.20 5.59 -24.40
N SER A 58 16.68 6.03 -23.26
CA SER A 58 17.38 6.97 -22.36
C SER A 58 18.73 6.40 -21.89
N ALA A 59 18.77 5.13 -21.51
CA ALA A 59 20.01 4.48 -21.10
C ALA A 59 21.03 4.41 -22.26
N ARG A 60 20.60 4.09 -23.48
CA ARG A 60 21.41 4.05 -24.69
C ARG A 60 21.96 5.41 -25.11
N GLU A 61 21.19 6.46 -24.87
CA GLU A 61 21.58 7.85 -25.13
C GLU A 61 22.55 8.42 -24.08
N GLY A 62 22.95 7.59 -23.10
CA GLY A 62 23.99 7.91 -22.12
C GLY A 62 23.50 8.44 -20.77
N ASN A 63 22.19 8.44 -20.50
CA ASN A 63 21.65 8.88 -19.20
C ASN A 63 21.83 7.81 -18.10
N THR A 64 23.09 7.35 -17.93
CA THR A 64 23.50 6.28 -17.00
C THR A 64 24.34 6.78 -15.83
N GLY A 65 24.66 8.08 -15.80
CA GLY A 65 25.37 8.74 -14.70
C GLY A 65 24.44 9.09 -13.53
N TYR A 66 25.00 9.75 -12.52
CA TYR A 66 24.20 10.26 -11.39
C TYR A 66 23.18 11.29 -11.87
N ALA A 67 21.93 11.06 -11.53
CA ALA A 67 20.88 12.04 -11.73
C ALA A 67 20.83 13.05 -10.56
N SER A 68 20.07 14.12 -10.73
CA SER A 68 19.76 15.03 -9.61
C SER A 68 19.13 14.27 -8.45
N VAL A 69 19.67 14.38 -7.27
CA VAL A 69 19.25 13.57 -6.08
C VAL A 69 17.77 13.71 -5.75
N PRO A 70 17.17 14.94 -5.72
CA PRO A 70 15.72 15.06 -5.51
C PRO A 70 14.88 14.62 -6.71
N GLY A 71 15.50 14.21 -7.79
CA GLY A 71 14.88 13.87 -9.06
C GLY A 71 15.02 14.97 -10.12
N THR A 72 14.91 14.59 -11.40
CA THR A 72 14.99 15.53 -12.53
C THR A 72 13.87 16.57 -12.45
N LYS A 73 14.17 17.81 -12.83
CA LYS A 73 13.19 18.90 -12.77
C LYS A 73 11.95 18.58 -13.60
N SER A 74 12.12 17.92 -14.75
CA SER A 74 11.03 17.53 -15.65
C SER A 74 10.07 16.52 -14.99
N LEU A 75 10.59 15.47 -14.36
CA LEU A 75 9.76 14.48 -13.67
C LEU A 75 9.08 15.08 -12.43
N ARG A 76 9.81 15.86 -11.62
CA ARG A 76 9.21 16.56 -10.46
C ARG A 76 8.08 17.49 -10.89
N GLN A 77 8.24 18.20 -12.02
CA GLN A 77 7.19 19.05 -12.60
C GLN A 77 5.99 18.22 -13.07
N ALA A 78 6.20 17.08 -13.72
CA ALA A 78 5.12 16.19 -14.16
C ALA A 78 4.32 15.64 -12.96
N VAL A 79 5.00 15.23 -11.89
CA VAL A 79 4.35 14.80 -10.63
C VAL A 79 3.60 15.97 -9.98
N ALA A 80 4.20 17.17 -9.90
CA ALA A 80 3.54 18.36 -9.35
C ALA A 80 2.25 18.68 -10.10
N ASN A 81 2.29 18.66 -11.43
CA ASN A 81 1.13 18.92 -12.29
C ASN A 81 0.03 17.85 -12.06
N ARG A 82 0.42 16.56 -11.95
CA ARG A 82 -0.50 15.45 -11.66
C ARG A 82 -1.20 15.64 -10.33
N VAL A 83 -0.47 15.97 -9.27
CA VAL A 83 -1.00 16.19 -7.93
C VAL A 83 -1.88 17.43 -7.91
N GLN A 84 -1.45 18.56 -8.46
CA GLN A 84 -2.26 19.77 -8.53
C GLN A 84 -3.58 19.56 -9.30
N LYS A 85 -3.55 18.85 -10.42
CA LYS A 85 -4.77 18.50 -11.19
C LYS A 85 -5.78 17.69 -10.36
N ARG A 86 -5.29 16.80 -9.50
CA ARG A 86 -6.14 15.90 -8.69
C ARG A 86 -6.65 16.54 -7.41
N THR A 87 -5.84 17.40 -6.80
CA THR A 87 -6.14 17.98 -5.47
C THR A 87 -6.70 19.40 -5.53
N GLY A 88 -6.43 20.14 -6.61
CA GLY A 88 -6.66 21.58 -6.69
C GLY A 88 -5.65 22.42 -5.89
N ILE A 89 -4.73 21.80 -5.15
CA ILE A 89 -3.73 22.50 -4.33
C ILE A 89 -2.52 22.86 -5.20
N HIS A 90 -2.11 24.10 -5.13
CA HIS A 90 -0.91 24.57 -5.83
C HIS A 90 0.30 23.75 -5.44
N THR A 91 0.98 23.19 -6.44
CA THR A 91 2.09 22.26 -6.24
C THR A 91 3.18 22.54 -7.27
N THR A 92 4.38 22.79 -6.80
CA THR A 92 5.57 23.09 -7.61
C THR A 92 6.56 21.93 -7.57
N PRO A 93 7.58 21.87 -8.41
CA PRO A 93 8.65 20.89 -8.29
C PRO A 93 9.35 20.90 -6.91
N ASN A 94 9.34 22.04 -6.21
CA ASN A 94 9.94 22.16 -4.88
C ASN A 94 9.15 21.39 -3.80
N ASN A 95 7.89 21.07 -4.09
CA ASN A 95 7.07 20.21 -3.23
C ASN A 95 7.27 18.71 -3.50
N VAL A 96 8.17 18.31 -4.41
CA VAL A 96 8.30 16.93 -4.86
C VAL A 96 9.73 16.42 -4.73
N ILE A 97 9.91 15.25 -4.15
CA ILE A 97 11.14 14.46 -4.26
C ILE A 97 10.82 13.08 -4.86
N ILE A 98 11.65 12.64 -5.81
CA ILE A 98 11.57 11.31 -6.41
C ILE A 98 12.31 10.32 -5.52
N THR A 99 11.68 9.17 -5.27
CA THR A 99 12.20 8.15 -4.35
C THR A 99 12.30 6.77 -5.01
N PRO A 100 13.16 5.87 -4.52
CA PRO A 100 13.23 4.47 -4.98
C PRO A 100 11.97 3.67 -4.61
N GLY A 101 10.82 4.05 -5.19
CA GLY A 101 9.50 3.52 -4.88
C GLY A 101 8.86 4.16 -3.63
N GLY A 102 7.59 3.83 -3.38
CA GLY A 102 6.84 4.38 -2.25
C GLY A 102 7.40 3.98 -0.89
N GLN A 103 7.94 2.75 -0.75
CA GLN A 103 8.51 2.26 0.51
C GLN A 103 9.69 3.12 1.01
N ALA A 104 10.59 3.52 0.10
CA ALA A 104 11.68 4.43 0.46
C ALA A 104 11.15 5.82 0.85
N GLY A 105 10.07 6.28 0.19
CA GLY A 105 9.38 7.51 0.55
C GLY A 105 8.75 7.46 1.94
N LEU A 106 8.09 6.34 2.29
CA LEU A 106 7.53 6.11 3.63
C LEU A 106 8.61 6.18 4.72
N PHE A 107 9.70 5.42 4.53
CA PHE A 107 10.81 5.42 5.46
C PHE A 107 11.41 6.84 5.63
N ALA A 108 11.72 7.51 4.53
CA ALA A 108 12.32 8.84 4.55
C ALA A 108 11.38 9.88 5.20
N ALA A 109 10.06 9.81 4.94
CA ALA A 109 9.10 10.69 5.56
C ALA A 109 9.06 10.51 7.08
N HIS A 110 9.07 9.28 7.59
CA HIS A 110 9.12 9.03 9.04
C HIS A 110 10.41 9.57 9.67
N VAL A 111 11.56 9.37 9.01
CA VAL A 111 12.86 9.91 9.51
C VAL A 111 12.87 11.44 9.54
N ALA A 112 12.24 12.09 8.55
CA ALA A 112 12.25 13.56 8.45
C ALA A 112 11.25 14.25 9.39
N LEU A 113 10.15 13.57 9.75
CA LEU A 113 8.99 14.17 10.43
C LEU A 113 8.89 13.81 11.92
N ALA A 114 9.73 12.89 12.41
CA ALA A 114 9.74 12.50 13.82
C ALA A 114 11.17 12.17 14.29
N ASN A 115 11.42 12.30 15.59
CA ASN A 115 12.68 11.96 16.20
C ASN A 115 12.72 10.49 16.62
N GLN A 116 13.92 9.97 16.84
CA GLN A 116 14.09 8.64 17.43
C GLN A 116 13.38 8.58 18.80
N GLY A 117 12.60 7.52 18.99
CA GLY A 117 11.81 7.28 20.21
C GLY A 117 10.41 7.91 20.17
N ASP A 118 10.09 8.77 19.19
CA ASP A 118 8.76 9.31 19.03
C ASP A 118 7.74 8.21 18.65
N THR A 119 6.47 8.46 18.93
CA THR A 119 5.37 7.56 18.56
C THR A 119 4.80 7.93 17.20
N GLY A 120 4.70 6.94 16.31
CA GLY A 120 3.94 7.02 15.07
C GLY A 120 2.67 6.18 15.13
N LEU A 121 1.53 6.77 14.75
CA LEU A 121 0.24 6.09 14.69
C LEU A 121 0.07 5.38 13.35
N ILE A 122 -0.51 4.18 13.38
CA ILE A 122 -0.89 3.39 12.22
C ILE A 122 -2.33 2.95 12.39
N ILE A 123 -3.17 3.13 11.38
CA ILE A 123 -4.54 2.60 11.37
C ILE A 123 -4.47 1.09 11.16
N ASP A 124 -5.09 0.32 12.05
CA ASP A 124 -5.22 -1.14 11.98
C ASP A 124 -6.60 -1.49 11.36
N PRO A 125 -6.66 -2.22 10.23
CA PRO A 125 -5.58 -2.96 9.54
C PRO A 125 -4.67 -2.09 8.68
N PHE A 126 -3.43 -2.56 8.55
CA PHE A 126 -2.35 -1.84 7.88
C PHE A 126 -1.59 -2.74 6.89
N TYR A 127 -0.86 -2.15 5.96
CA TYR A 127 0.09 -2.89 5.13
C TYR A 127 1.21 -3.47 6.01
N ALA A 128 1.44 -4.78 5.91
CA ALA A 128 2.29 -5.57 6.82
C ALA A 128 3.66 -4.95 7.15
N THR A 129 4.22 -4.14 6.24
CA THR A 129 5.53 -3.50 6.48
C THR A 129 5.48 -2.18 7.25
N TYR A 130 4.31 -1.61 7.54
CA TYR A 130 4.26 -0.30 8.22
C TYR A 130 4.88 -0.30 9.62
N PRO A 131 4.58 -1.27 10.51
CA PRO A 131 5.22 -1.29 11.83
C PRO A 131 6.74 -1.42 11.74
N THR A 132 7.22 -2.29 10.83
CA THR A 132 8.66 -2.49 10.61
C THR A 132 9.32 -1.26 10.01
N THR A 133 8.63 -0.52 9.14
CA THR A 133 9.10 0.75 8.57
C THR A 133 9.28 1.82 9.67
N LEU A 134 8.32 1.95 10.58
CA LEU A 134 8.42 2.89 11.70
C LEU A 134 9.59 2.51 12.62
N ARG A 135 9.70 1.22 13.01
CA ARG A 135 10.84 0.75 13.84
C ARG A 135 12.18 0.99 13.14
N SER A 136 12.26 0.77 11.84
CA SER A 136 13.47 1.07 11.05
C SER A 136 13.85 2.55 11.09
N ALA A 137 12.85 3.43 11.12
CA ALA A 137 13.04 4.87 11.27
C ALA A 137 13.33 5.29 12.73
N GLY A 138 13.31 4.35 13.69
CA GLY A 138 13.55 4.58 15.10
C GLY A 138 12.32 5.03 15.89
N LEU A 139 11.11 4.88 15.34
CA LEU A 139 9.86 5.24 16.01
C LEU A 139 9.22 4.06 16.71
N ASN A 140 8.34 4.36 17.66
CA ASN A 140 7.48 3.42 18.35
C ASN A 140 6.11 3.36 17.62
N PRO A 141 5.77 2.27 16.90
CA PRO A 141 4.47 2.15 16.28
C PRO A 141 3.37 1.95 17.34
N ARG A 142 2.27 2.71 17.20
CA ARG A 142 1.06 2.56 18.00
C ARG A 142 -0.13 2.39 17.06
N MET A 143 -0.90 1.28 17.24
CA MET A 143 -2.01 0.92 16.39
C MET A 143 -3.29 1.61 16.85
N VAL A 144 -4.01 2.20 15.89
CA VAL A 144 -5.37 2.73 16.08
C VAL A 144 -6.32 1.66 15.57
N LYS A 145 -6.98 0.95 16.49
CA LYS A 145 -7.89 -0.16 16.15
C LYS A 145 -9.13 0.34 15.43
N THR A 146 -9.59 -0.47 14.48
CA THR A 146 -10.86 -0.27 13.77
C THR A 146 -11.71 -1.52 13.87
N MET A 147 -12.96 -1.43 13.42
CA MET A 147 -13.90 -2.55 13.47
C MET A 147 -14.32 -2.96 12.05
N PRO A 148 -14.42 -4.26 11.77
CA PRO A 148 -14.93 -4.76 10.49
C PRO A 148 -16.35 -4.26 10.18
N GLU A 149 -17.19 -4.14 11.21
CA GLU A 149 -18.57 -3.67 11.13
C GLU A 149 -18.66 -2.21 10.67
N ASP A 150 -17.63 -1.40 10.95
CA ASP A 150 -17.48 -0.02 10.49
C ASP A 150 -16.65 0.09 9.19
N ASN A 151 -16.52 -1.02 8.44
CA ASN A 151 -15.69 -1.10 7.23
C ASN A 151 -14.23 -0.68 7.45
N PHE A 152 -13.68 -0.93 8.65
CA PHE A 152 -12.32 -0.55 9.03
C PHE A 152 -12.04 0.96 8.94
N ILE A 153 -13.06 1.79 9.13
CA ILE A 153 -12.91 3.24 9.23
C ILE A 153 -12.56 3.59 10.68
N PRO A 154 -11.49 4.36 10.94
CA PRO A 154 -11.13 4.73 12.30
C PRO A 154 -12.15 5.66 12.92
N SER A 155 -12.61 5.39 14.14
CA SER A 155 -13.45 6.29 14.89
C SER A 155 -12.65 7.47 15.46
N VAL A 156 -13.30 8.63 15.59
CA VAL A 156 -12.68 9.82 16.19
C VAL A 156 -12.22 9.52 17.62
N SER A 157 -12.99 8.74 18.38
CA SER A 157 -12.63 8.38 19.76
C SER A 157 -11.32 7.57 19.85
N GLU A 158 -11.16 6.56 18.99
CA GLU A 158 -9.93 5.75 18.97
C GLU A 158 -8.74 6.55 18.44
N LEU A 159 -8.95 7.40 17.43
CA LEU A 159 -7.91 8.32 16.94
C LEU A 159 -7.46 9.27 18.07
N THR A 160 -8.36 9.97 18.73
CA THR A 160 -8.06 10.95 19.80
C THR A 160 -7.36 10.28 20.99
N LYS A 161 -7.85 9.10 21.41
CA LYS A 161 -7.24 8.32 22.50
C LYS A 161 -5.78 8.00 22.22
N ASN A 162 -5.45 7.62 20.98
CA ASN A 162 -4.12 7.22 20.58
C ASN A 162 -3.22 8.40 20.17
N ALA A 163 -3.79 9.55 19.80
CA ALA A 163 -3.05 10.72 19.30
C ALA A 163 -2.17 11.38 20.36
N LYS A 164 -2.48 11.20 21.65
CA LYS A 164 -1.73 11.83 22.74
C LYS A 164 -0.24 11.43 22.70
N ASN A 165 0.64 12.44 22.64
CA ASN A 165 2.09 12.30 22.55
C ASN A 165 2.60 11.56 21.30
N ALA A 166 1.78 11.41 20.27
CA ALA A 166 2.23 10.96 18.96
C ALA A 166 2.79 12.13 18.13
N LYS A 167 3.60 11.81 17.10
CA LYS A 167 4.18 12.80 16.19
C LYS A 167 3.70 12.62 14.76
N THR A 168 3.48 11.39 14.33
CA THR A 168 3.00 11.08 12.98
C THR A 168 1.75 10.23 13.02
N LEU A 169 0.89 10.39 12.01
CA LEU A 169 -0.23 9.50 11.70
C LEU A 169 -0.07 9.01 10.27
N LEU A 170 0.11 7.70 10.10
CA LEU A 170 0.14 7.05 8.80
C LEU A 170 -1.26 6.58 8.43
N ILE A 171 -1.76 7.08 7.31
CA ILE A 171 -3.02 6.62 6.70
C ILE A 171 -2.74 6.05 5.31
N ASN A 172 -3.58 5.12 4.87
CA ASN A 172 -3.51 4.52 3.53
C ASN A 172 -4.91 4.45 2.91
N SER A 173 -5.12 5.19 1.82
CA SER A 173 -6.41 5.22 1.12
C SER A 173 -6.19 5.41 -0.39
N PRO A 174 -6.65 4.46 -1.22
CA PRO A 174 -7.27 3.16 -0.88
C PRO A 174 -6.38 2.27 -0.02
N ASN A 175 -6.98 1.54 0.92
CA ASN A 175 -6.25 0.79 1.94
C ASN A 175 -5.83 -0.61 1.45
N ASN A 176 -4.63 -0.99 1.76
CA ASN A 176 -4.15 -2.36 1.78
C ASN A 176 -4.08 -2.80 3.27
N PRO A 177 -4.89 -3.77 3.71
CA PRO A 177 -5.49 -4.87 2.94
C PRO A 177 -6.98 -4.73 2.58
N THR A 178 -7.73 -3.80 3.16
CA THR A 178 -9.19 -3.84 3.21
C THR A 178 -9.89 -3.35 1.93
N GLY A 179 -9.19 -2.57 1.11
CA GLY A 179 -9.81 -1.87 -0.02
C GLY A 179 -10.70 -0.70 0.40
N THR A 180 -10.66 -0.29 1.66
CA THR A 180 -11.38 0.89 2.17
C THR A 180 -10.86 2.15 1.50
N VAL A 181 -11.76 3.03 1.11
CA VAL A 181 -11.47 4.37 0.58
C VAL A 181 -12.10 5.40 1.49
N TYR A 182 -11.29 6.27 2.07
CA TYR A 182 -11.81 7.34 2.92
C TYR A 182 -12.50 8.39 2.09
N ASP A 183 -13.73 8.71 2.47
CA ASP A 183 -14.49 9.80 1.90
C ASP A 183 -14.11 11.16 2.53
N LYS A 184 -14.80 12.22 2.07
CA LYS A 184 -14.53 13.58 2.57
C LYS A 184 -14.82 13.72 4.07
N SER A 185 -15.83 13.02 4.59
CA SER A 185 -16.19 13.06 6.01
C SER A 185 -15.13 12.38 6.86
N ASN A 186 -14.69 11.17 6.44
CA ASN A 186 -13.64 10.44 7.15
C ASN A 186 -12.35 11.25 7.23
N LEU A 187 -11.91 11.81 6.08
CA LEU A 187 -10.68 12.61 6.04
C LEU A 187 -10.81 13.92 6.85
N PHE A 188 -11.99 14.52 6.89
CA PHE A 188 -12.25 15.69 7.72
C PHE A 188 -12.12 15.37 9.20
N GLU A 189 -12.70 14.27 9.68
CA GLU A 189 -12.56 13.84 11.09
C GLU A 189 -11.11 13.49 11.45
N ILE A 190 -10.39 12.79 10.57
CA ILE A 190 -8.95 12.52 10.73
C ILE A 190 -8.17 13.84 10.81
N SER A 191 -8.50 14.84 9.98
CA SER A 191 -7.82 16.12 9.96
C SER A 191 -7.98 16.90 11.26
N LYS A 192 -9.16 16.88 11.86
CA LYS A 192 -9.41 17.53 13.17
C LYS A 192 -8.46 16.96 14.23
N VAL A 193 -8.43 15.63 14.36
CA VAL A 193 -7.57 14.98 15.36
C VAL A 193 -6.08 15.28 15.08
N ALA A 194 -5.67 15.30 13.82
CA ALA A 194 -4.30 15.62 13.44
C ALA A 194 -3.93 17.08 13.78
N ILE A 195 -4.83 18.03 13.57
CA ILE A 195 -4.63 19.44 13.88
C ILE A 195 -4.59 19.66 15.40
N GLU A 196 -5.57 19.11 16.13
CA GLU A 196 -5.69 19.26 17.58
C GLU A 196 -4.51 18.68 18.37
N ASN A 197 -3.85 17.65 17.81
CA ASN A 197 -2.70 16.98 18.44
C ASN A 197 -1.35 17.29 17.79
N ASP A 198 -1.31 18.27 16.89
CA ASP A 198 -0.13 18.70 16.14
C ASP A 198 0.64 17.53 15.47
N LEU A 199 -0.12 16.65 14.80
CA LEU A 199 0.44 15.49 14.09
C LEU A 199 0.85 15.88 12.66
N TRP A 200 1.96 15.34 12.21
CA TRP A 200 2.21 15.15 10.78
C TRP A 200 1.37 13.99 10.25
N VAL A 201 0.75 14.14 9.09
CA VAL A 201 0.08 13.03 8.40
C VAL A 201 0.93 12.55 7.24
N ILE A 202 1.26 11.25 7.25
CA ILE A 202 1.87 10.57 6.12
C ILE A 202 0.74 9.82 5.42
N SER A 203 0.37 10.29 4.22
CA SER A 203 -0.74 9.74 3.44
C SER A 203 -0.20 8.86 2.32
N ASP A 204 -0.29 7.54 2.51
CA ASP A 204 0.06 6.58 1.47
C ASP A 204 -1.08 6.46 0.45
N GLU A 205 -0.87 7.06 -0.72
CA GLU A 205 -1.85 7.17 -1.80
C GLU A 205 -1.44 6.38 -3.05
N VAL A 206 -0.63 5.33 -2.90
CA VAL A 206 -0.10 4.54 -4.03
C VAL A 206 -1.19 3.86 -4.88
N TYR A 207 -2.41 3.72 -4.35
CA TYR A 207 -3.58 3.18 -5.05
C TYR A 207 -4.55 4.25 -5.55
N ASP A 208 -4.16 5.52 -5.64
CA ASP A 208 -5.00 6.67 -6.00
C ASP A 208 -5.73 6.57 -7.35
N THR A 209 -5.26 5.68 -8.25
CA THR A 209 -5.88 5.37 -9.56
C THR A 209 -6.83 4.18 -9.51
N GLN A 210 -6.85 3.44 -8.42
CA GLN A 210 -7.58 2.19 -8.25
C GLN A 210 -8.75 2.40 -7.29
N VAL A 211 -9.73 3.22 -7.69
CA VAL A 211 -10.97 3.47 -6.94
C VAL A 211 -12.15 2.99 -7.77
N TRP A 212 -12.93 2.07 -7.23
CA TRP A 212 -14.03 1.38 -7.90
C TRP A 212 -15.38 2.00 -7.62
N VAL A 213 -15.51 2.65 -6.45
CA VAL A 213 -16.72 3.34 -6.03
C VAL A 213 -16.34 4.68 -5.41
N GLY A 214 -16.96 5.75 -5.87
CA GLY A 214 -16.62 7.11 -5.42
C GLY A 214 -15.40 7.68 -6.15
N LYS A 215 -14.59 8.45 -5.44
CA LYS A 215 -13.38 9.11 -5.94
C LYS A 215 -12.29 9.09 -4.87
N HIS A 216 -11.04 8.97 -5.29
CA HIS A 216 -9.92 9.24 -4.40
C HIS A 216 -9.90 10.71 -3.99
N ILE A 217 -9.72 10.96 -2.71
CA ILE A 217 -9.49 12.29 -2.13
C ILE A 217 -8.17 12.23 -1.39
N SER A 218 -7.24 13.10 -1.79
CA SER A 218 -5.95 13.21 -1.11
C SER A 218 -6.11 13.94 0.22
N MET A 219 -5.45 13.45 1.27
CA MET A 219 -5.41 14.13 2.57
C MET A 219 -4.89 15.56 2.45
N ARG A 220 -3.97 15.81 1.53
CA ARG A 220 -3.42 17.15 1.26
C ARG A 220 -4.48 18.15 0.78
N SER A 221 -5.60 17.67 0.19
CA SER A 221 -6.69 18.54 -0.28
C SER A 221 -7.70 18.91 0.80
N VAL A 222 -7.61 18.35 1.99
CA VAL A 222 -8.44 18.73 3.14
C VAL A 222 -7.96 20.07 3.69
N ALA A 223 -8.88 20.92 4.09
CA ALA A 223 -8.56 22.25 4.60
C ALA A 223 -7.52 22.21 5.75
N ASN A 224 -6.51 23.05 5.67
CA ASN A 224 -5.40 23.19 6.62
C ASN A 224 -4.46 21.96 6.71
N MET A 225 -4.56 21.00 5.76
CA MET A 225 -3.72 19.80 5.77
C MET A 225 -2.53 19.90 4.81
N GLU A 226 -2.50 20.81 3.86
CA GLU A 226 -1.42 20.95 2.88
C GLU A 226 -0.03 21.16 3.50
N ASN A 227 0.02 21.86 4.64
CA ASN A 227 1.27 22.20 5.34
C ASN A 227 1.67 21.19 6.42
N ARG A 228 0.89 20.11 6.61
CA ARG A 228 1.18 19.04 7.57
C ARG A 228 1.00 17.63 6.99
N THR A 229 0.94 17.51 5.66
CA THR A 229 0.80 16.21 4.98
C THR A 229 1.98 15.93 4.07
N ALA A 230 2.56 14.73 4.22
CA ALA A 230 3.47 14.12 3.27
C ALA A 230 2.71 13.03 2.51
N VAL A 231 2.45 13.24 1.21
CA VAL A 231 1.78 12.28 0.35
C VAL A 231 2.82 11.37 -0.28
N ILE A 232 2.63 10.06 -0.15
CA ILE A 232 3.45 9.04 -0.78
C ILE A 232 2.74 8.55 -2.04
N GLY A 233 3.42 8.64 -3.17
CA GLY A 233 2.93 8.11 -4.44
C GLY A 233 3.93 7.16 -5.07
N SER A 234 3.48 6.36 -6.02
CA SER A 234 4.33 5.38 -6.69
C SER A 234 3.79 5.00 -8.06
N MET A 235 4.69 4.72 -8.99
CA MET A 235 4.33 4.14 -10.28
C MET A 235 4.18 2.63 -10.23
N SER A 236 4.53 1.99 -9.11
CA SER A 236 4.44 0.54 -8.93
C SER A 236 3.03 0.00 -9.20
N LYS A 237 1.98 0.72 -8.72
CA LYS A 237 0.59 0.24 -8.81
C LYS A 237 -0.19 0.89 -9.93
N SER A 238 0.04 2.16 -10.20
CA SER A 238 -0.67 2.91 -11.24
C SER A 238 -0.18 2.62 -12.67
N HIS A 239 1.06 2.12 -12.82
CA HIS A 239 1.71 1.92 -14.12
C HIS A 239 2.34 0.53 -14.29
N ALA A 240 2.05 -0.42 -13.39
CA ALA A 240 2.66 -1.77 -13.37
C ALA A 240 4.21 -1.72 -13.40
N MET A 241 4.82 -0.78 -12.67
CA MET A 241 6.27 -0.53 -12.65
C MET A 241 6.90 -0.92 -11.30
N THR A 242 6.49 -2.06 -10.73
CA THR A 242 6.98 -2.51 -9.41
C THR A 242 8.50 -2.64 -9.38
N GLY A 243 9.10 -3.25 -10.40
CA GLY A 243 10.54 -3.47 -10.52
C GLY A 243 11.35 -2.23 -10.85
N SER A 244 10.74 -1.17 -11.39
CA SER A 244 11.44 0.09 -11.74
C SER A 244 11.81 0.92 -10.51
N ARG A 245 11.24 0.64 -9.35
CA ARG A 245 11.50 1.35 -8.10
C ARG A 245 11.35 2.88 -8.24
N LEU A 246 10.23 3.34 -8.77
CA LEU A 246 9.94 4.76 -8.98
C LEU A 246 8.71 5.20 -8.18
N GLY A 247 8.91 6.16 -7.29
CA GLY A 247 7.89 6.80 -6.47
C GLY A 247 8.25 8.24 -6.14
N TRP A 248 7.47 8.85 -5.28
CA TRP A 248 7.69 10.23 -4.85
C TRP A 248 7.09 10.52 -3.48
N VAL A 249 7.60 11.57 -2.84
CA VAL A 249 6.95 12.24 -1.72
C VAL A 249 6.55 13.65 -2.16
N VAL A 250 5.32 14.06 -1.86
CA VAL A 250 4.83 15.42 -2.04
C VAL A 250 4.50 16.02 -0.67
N ALA A 251 5.22 17.09 -0.30
CA ALA A 251 5.14 17.71 1.01
C ALA A 251 5.46 19.22 0.95
N PRO A 252 5.36 19.98 2.06
CA PRO A 252 5.86 21.35 2.14
C PRO A 252 7.34 21.43 1.71
N GLU A 253 7.72 22.54 1.06
CA GLU A 253 9.06 22.72 0.48
C GLU A 253 10.18 22.49 1.51
N GLN A 254 10.03 22.99 2.74
CA GLN A 254 10.99 22.78 3.82
C GLN A 254 11.21 21.29 4.17
N VAL A 255 10.17 20.45 4.01
CA VAL A 255 10.28 18.99 4.22
C VAL A 255 11.03 18.36 3.06
N ILE A 256 10.74 18.78 1.83
CA ILE A 256 11.42 18.27 0.63
C ILE A 256 12.91 18.63 0.62
N GLU A 257 13.30 19.81 1.10
CA GLU A 257 14.71 20.17 1.27
C GLU A 257 15.42 19.17 2.19
N LYS A 258 14.84 18.86 3.35
CA LYS A 258 15.43 17.90 4.30
C LYS A 258 15.41 16.46 3.82
N LEU A 259 14.37 16.07 3.07
CA LEU A 259 14.36 14.78 2.40
C LEU A 259 15.45 14.69 1.30
N SER A 260 15.76 15.79 0.64
CA SER A 260 16.85 15.85 -0.35
C SER A 260 18.21 15.71 0.33
N ASP A 261 18.42 16.38 1.47
CA ASP A 261 19.63 16.21 2.30
C ASP A 261 19.78 14.74 2.74
N LEU A 262 18.68 14.11 3.22
CA LEU A 262 18.68 12.71 3.62
C LEU A 262 19.00 11.78 2.44
N ALA A 263 18.38 11.97 1.29
CA ALA A 263 18.63 11.17 0.10
C ALA A 263 20.08 11.28 -0.38
N CYS A 264 20.66 12.48 -0.31
CA CYS A 264 22.07 12.73 -0.66
C CYS A 264 23.05 11.95 0.22
N ASN A 265 22.65 11.67 1.46
CA ASN A 265 23.50 10.97 2.43
C ASN A 265 23.13 9.48 2.60
N THR A 266 22.19 8.96 1.81
CA THR A 266 21.73 7.56 1.93
C THR A 266 21.73 6.82 0.60
N ASN A 267 20.81 7.15 -0.32
CA ASN A 267 20.56 6.35 -1.53
C ASN A 267 20.93 7.05 -2.85
N TYR A 268 21.30 8.32 -2.82
CA TYR A 268 21.69 9.13 -3.99
C TYR A 268 20.61 9.27 -5.09
N GLY A 269 19.33 9.00 -4.76
CA GLY A 269 18.21 9.19 -5.68
C GLY A 269 17.93 8.01 -6.61
N VAL A 270 17.23 8.27 -7.70
CA VAL A 270 16.77 7.27 -8.68
C VAL A 270 17.54 7.46 -10.00
N PRO A 271 17.94 6.37 -10.68
CA PRO A 271 18.65 6.45 -11.96
C PRO A 271 17.92 7.29 -13.01
N GLY A 272 18.65 8.10 -13.80
CA GLY A 272 18.08 9.02 -14.77
C GLY A 272 17.19 8.35 -15.82
N PHE A 273 17.64 7.22 -16.37
CA PHE A 273 16.87 6.48 -17.39
C PHE A 273 15.54 5.91 -16.85
N ILE A 274 15.45 5.59 -15.57
CA ILE A 274 14.19 5.20 -14.93
C ILE A 274 13.27 6.43 -14.77
N GLN A 275 13.84 7.57 -14.41
CA GLN A 275 13.09 8.82 -14.30
C GLN A 275 12.53 9.28 -15.65
N ASP A 276 13.27 9.13 -16.74
CA ASP A 276 12.81 9.44 -18.08
C ASP A 276 11.65 8.52 -18.52
N ALA A 277 11.74 7.23 -18.19
CA ALA A 277 10.62 6.30 -18.42
C ALA A 277 9.36 6.71 -17.66
N GLY A 278 9.51 7.12 -16.39
CA GLY A 278 8.40 7.65 -15.59
C GLY A 278 7.82 8.95 -16.16
N LEU A 279 8.68 9.87 -16.60
CA LEU A 279 8.26 11.09 -17.27
C LEU A 279 7.46 10.78 -18.54
N TYR A 280 7.96 9.87 -19.37
CA TYR A 280 7.27 9.41 -20.58
C TYR A 280 5.88 8.86 -20.25
N ALA A 281 5.78 7.97 -19.26
CA ALA A 281 4.52 7.39 -18.86
C ALA A 281 3.51 8.44 -18.37
N LEU A 282 3.95 9.40 -17.55
CA LEU A 282 3.08 10.46 -17.01
C LEU A 282 2.64 11.48 -18.06
N THR A 283 3.43 11.70 -19.12
CA THR A 283 3.17 12.79 -20.08
C THR A 283 2.69 12.31 -21.45
N GLN A 284 3.08 11.10 -21.88
CA GLN A 284 2.78 10.59 -23.21
C GLN A 284 1.73 9.47 -23.21
N MET A 285 1.36 8.94 -22.03
CA MET A 285 0.43 7.81 -21.92
C MET A 285 -0.78 8.16 -21.06
N PRO A 286 -1.68 9.05 -21.47
CA PRO A 286 -2.75 9.60 -20.62
C PRO A 286 -3.77 8.54 -20.12
N ASN A 287 -3.88 7.40 -20.79
CA ASN A 287 -4.82 6.33 -20.44
C ASN A 287 -4.19 5.16 -19.69
N ILE A 288 -2.88 5.14 -19.50
CA ILE A 288 -2.18 3.97 -18.94
C ILE A 288 -2.68 3.61 -17.53
N GLU A 289 -2.94 4.58 -16.67
CA GLU A 289 -3.45 4.38 -15.33
C GLU A 289 -4.79 3.64 -15.34
N LYS A 290 -5.69 4.00 -16.28
CA LYS A 290 -6.99 3.34 -16.45
C LYS A 290 -6.82 1.91 -16.96
N THR A 291 -5.99 1.71 -17.97
CA THR A 291 -5.73 0.38 -18.55
C THR A 291 -5.17 -0.57 -17.50
N VAL A 292 -4.20 -0.12 -16.71
CA VAL A 292 -3.58 -0.90 -15.63
C VAL A 292 -4.56 -1.21 -14.49
N ALA A 293 -5.51 -0.32 -14.21
CA ALA A 293 -6.50 -0.52 -13.14
C ALA A 293 -7.67 -1.43 -13.53
N GLU A 294 -8.01 -1.50 -14.82
CA GLU A 294 -9.22 -2.18 -15.32
C GLU A 294 -9.33 -3.67 -14.92
N PRO A 295 -8.27 -4.51 -14.98
CA PRO A 295 -8.36 -5.92 -14.57
C PRO A 295 -8.85 -6.09 -13.12
N PHE A 296 -8.40 -5.25 -12.21
CA PHE A 296 -8.80 -5.33 -10.79
C PHE A 296 -10.28 -4.97 -10.59
N SER A 297 -10.80 -4.00 -11.34
CA SER A 297 -12.23 -3.67 -11.32
C SER A 297 -13.10 -4.84 -11.81
N ARG A 298 -12.67 -5.53 -12.88
CA ARG A 298 -13.37 -6.72 -13.41
C ARG A 298 -13.34 -7.86 -12.40
N ARG A 299 -12.15 -8.20 -11.86
CA ARG A 299 -11.95 -9.29 -10.89
C ARG A 299 -12.74 -9.05 -9.61
N ARG A 300 -12.80 -7.80 -9.13
CA ARG A 300 -13.69 -7.42 -8.02
C ARG A 300 -15.16 -7.74 -8.36
N GLY A 301 -15.60 -7.47 -9.59
CA GLY A 301 -16.95 -7.81 -10.06
C GLY A 301 -17.21 -9.30 -10.08
N ILE A 302 -16.23 -10.11 -10.52
CA ILE A 302 -16.28 -11.58 -10.51
C ILE A 302 -16.44 -12.08 -9.07
N ALA A 303 -15.54 -11.66 -8.17
CA ALA A 303 -15.60 -12.08 -6.77
C ALA A 303 -16.93 -11.71 -6.10
N LYS A 304 -17.44 -10.49 -6.33
CA LYS A 304 -18.71 -10.04 -5.76
C LYS A 304 -19.88 -10.92 -6.16
N LYS A 305 -19.90 -11.43 -7.40
CA LYS A 305 -20.95 -12.35 -7.87
C LYS A 305 -20.85 -13.71 -7.17
N ILE A 306 -19.66 -14.29 -7.10
CA ILE A 306 -19.41 -15.61 -6.52
C ILE A 306 -19.70 -15.61 -5.02
N ILE A 307 -19.11 -14.65 -4.29
CA ILE A 307 -19.22 -14.60 -2.83
C ILE A 307 -20.65 -14.31 -2.37
N LYS A 308 -21.46 -13.62 -3.18
CA LYS A 308 -22.88 -13.43 -2.88
C LYS A 308 -23.65 -14.76 -2.73
N GLU A 309 -23.19 -15.81 -3.41
CA GLU A 309 -23.78 -17.15 -3.38
C GLU A 309 -23.15 -18.06 -2.30
N CYS A 310 -22.13 -17.57 -1.57
CA CYS A 310 -21.40 -18.27 -0.53
C CYS A 310 -21.86 -17.76 0.85
N PRO A 311 -22.63 -18.54 1.63
CA PRO A 311 -23.15 -18.07 2.92
C PRO A 311 -22.06 -17.95 3.99
N ASP A 312 -20.95 -18.67 3.83
CA ASP A 312 -19.92 -18.86 4.84
C ASP A 312 -18.80 -17.81 4.76
N ILE A 313 -18.80 -17.00 3.72
CA ILE A 313 -17.81 -15.92 3.52
C ILE A 313 -18.55 -14.60 3.26
N LYS A 314 -18.07 -13.53 3.90
CA LYS A 314 -18.54 -12.17 3.60
C LYS A 314 -17.40 -11.35 3.03
N MET A 315 -17.65 -10.65 1.93
CA MET A 315 -16.69 -9.73 1.35
C MET A 315 -16.93 -8.32 1.87
N HIS A 316 -15.91 -7.69 2.45
CA HIS A 316 -15.96 -6.26 2.74
C HIS A 316 -16.13 -5.45 1.44
N PRO A 317 -16.65 -4.23 1.49
CA PRO A 317 -17.02 -3.45 0.29
C PRO A 317 -15.92 -3.31 -0.75
N SER A 318 -14.63 -3.32 -0.36
CA SER A 318 -13.46 -3.15 -1.24
C SER A 318 -13.70 -2.06 -2.29
N LEU A 319 -13.68 -0.81 -1.84
CA LEU A 319 -14.03 0.34 -2.68
C LEU A 319 -12.89 0.77 -3.59
N GLY A 320 -11.66 0.28 -3.32
CA GLY A 320 -10.47 0.57 -4.11
C GLY A 320 -9.35 -0.44 -3.86
N GLY A 321 -8.21 -0.22 -4.52
CA GLY A 321 -7.02 -1.07 -4.41
C GLY A 321 -7.14 -2.40 -5.16
N MET A 322 -6.14 -3.24 -5.02
CA MET A 322 -6.03 -4.52 -5.74
C MET A 322 -6.29 -5.74 -4.84
N TYR A 323 -7.00 -5.53 -3.72
CA TYR A 323 -7.24 -6.58 -2.73
C TYR A 323 -8.72 -6.67 -2.35
N LEU A 324 -9.09 -7.88 -1.93
CA LEU A 324 -10.36 -8.16 -1.25
C LEU A 324 -10.04 -8.60 0.18
N MET A 325 -10.80 -8.11 1.14
CA MET A 325 -10.81 -8.62 2.51
C MET A 325 -12.07 -9.47 2.68
N LEU A 326 -11.87 -10.75 2.99
CA LEU A 326 -12.93 -11.73 3.15
C LEU A 326 -13.03 -12.15 4.62
N ASP A 327 -14.20 -11.98 5.21
CA ASP A 327 -14.53 -12.46 6.54
C ASP A 327 -14.83 -13.96 6.50
N ILE A 328 -14.02 -14.75 7.18
CA ILE A 328 -14.13 -16.22 7.24
C ILE A 328 -14.53 -16.71 8.65
N ARG A 329 -14.93 -15.81 9.55
CA ARG A 329 -15.26 -16.14 10.96
C ARG A 329 -16.36 -17.18 11.08
N ALA A 330 -17.27 -17.30 10.10
CA ALA A 330 -18.30 -18.33 10.06
C ALA A 330 -17.75 -19.76 9.96
N THR A 331 -16.51 -19.94 9.49
CA THR A 331 -15.84 -21.26 9.44
C THR A 331 -15.33 -21.75 10.79
N GLY A 332 -15.26 -20.88 11.80
CA GLY A 332 -14.67 -21.17 13.10
C GLY A 332 -13.13 -21.20 13.12
N LEU A 333 -12.47 -21.00 11.98
CA LEU A 333 -11.02 -20.92 11.87
C LEU A 333 -10.54 -19.47 11.96
N ASN A 334 -9.32 -19.26 12.49
CA ASN A 334 -8.63 -17.98 12.31
C ASN A 334 -8.01 -17.89 10.91
N GLY A 335 -7.53 -16.69 10.53
CA GLY A 335 -6.99 -16.46 9.17
C GLY A 335 -5.75 -17.29 8.86
N ILE A 336 -4.88 -17.55 9.84
CA ILE A 336 -3.65 -18.35 9.67
C ILE A 336 -4.02 -19.82 9.43
N GLU A 337 -4.89 -20.38 10.26
CA GLU A 337 -5.35 -21.77 10.13
C GLU A 337 -6.06 -21.98 8.78
N PHE A 338 -6.97 -21.06 8.42
CA PHE A 338 -7.70 -21.13 7.17
C PHE A 338 -6.76 -21.04 5.96
N SER A 339 -5.84 -20.05 5.93
CA SER A 339 -4.94 -19.85 4.81
C SER A 339 -4.00 -21.03 4.59
N LYS A 340 -3.49 -21.65 5.69
CA LYS A 340 -2.64 -22.82 5.61
C LYS A 340 -3.41 -24.04 5.11
N ALA A 341 -4.56 -24.33 5.68
CA ALA A 341 -5.38 -25.48 5.29
C ALA A 341 -5.90 -25.33 3.84
N LEU A 342 -6.24 -24.12 3.40
CA LEU A 342 -6.61 -23.83 2.01
C LEU A 342 -5.44 -24.12 1.06
N LEU A 343 -4.23 -23.65 1.39
CA LEU A 343 -3.04 -23.88 0.57
C LEU A 343 -2.74 -25.38 0.43
N ASP A 344 -2.77 -26.11 1.55
CA ASP A 344 -2.51 -27.57 1.58
C ASP A 344 -3.56 -28.36 0.77
N ALA A 345 -4.84 -27.95 0.82
CA ALA A 345 -5.93 -28.69 0.17
C ALA A 345 -6.11 -28.32 -1.32
N THR A 346 -5.76 -27.10 -1.73
CA THR A 346 -6.19 -26.56 -3.05
C THR A 346 -5.05 -25.96 -3.86
N ASN A 347 -3.84 -25.86 -3.33
CA ASN A 347 -2.74 -25.11 -3.94
C ASN A 347 -3.09 -23.62 -4.21
N ILE A 348 -3.98 -23.01 -3.42
CA ILE A 348 -4.31 -21.60 -3.51
C ILE A 348 -3.77 -20.89 -2.27
N ALA A 349 -2.88 -19.92 -2.49
CA ALA A 349 -2.26 -19.13 -1.43
C ALA A 349 -2.93 -17.78 -1.27
N VAL A 350 -3.41 -17.47 -0.07
CA VAL A 350 -3.96 -16.17 0.35
C VAL A 350 -3.24 -15.69 1.61
N MET A 351 -3.33 -14.41 1.94
CA MET A 351 -2.72 -13.90 3.17
C MET A 351 -3.72 -13.92 4.32
N PRO A 352 -3.32 -14.42 5.51
CA PRO A 352 -4.16 -14.31 6.70
C PRO A 352 -4.34 -12.85 7.10
N GLY A 353 -5.52 -12.52 7.64
CA GLY A 353 -5.83 -11.18 8.12
C GLY A 353 -4.89 -10.73 9.23
N GLU A 354 -4.49 -11.64 10.09
CA GLU A 354 -3.57 -11.43 11.22
C GLU A 354 -2.22 -10.82 10.78
N SER A 355 -1.77 -11.05 9.53
CA SER A 355 -0.59 -10.40 8.95
C SER A 355 -0.72 -8.87 8.81
N PHE A 356 -1.92 -8.34 8.95
CA PHE A 356 -2.23 -6.92 8.73
C PHE A 356 -2.76 -6.23 9.99
N GLY A 357 -2.66 -6.86 11.15
CA GLY A 357 -3.09 -6.33 12.43
C GLY A 357 -4.21 -7.12 13.08
N GLU A 358 -4.50 -6.79 14.35
CA GLU A 358 -5.50 -7.49 15.17
C GLU A 358 -6.93 -7.24 14.67
N SER A 359 -7.21 -6.05 14.12
CA SER A 359 -8.55 -5.68 13.64
C SER A 359 -9.03 -6.54 12.46
N SER A 360 -8.11 -7.19 11.76
CA SER A 360 -8.41 -8.11 10.65
C SER A 360 -8.32 -9.60 11.01
N ALA A 361 -8.23 -9.94 12.30
CA ALA A 361 -8.29 -11.34 12.75
C ALA A 361 -9.58 -12.04 12.28
N GLY A 362 -9.47 -13.31 11.88
CA GLY A 362 -10.58 -14.05 11.30
C GLY A 362 -10.99 -13.62 9.88
N HIS A 363 -10.08 -12.98 9.17
CA HIS A 363 -10.23 -12.60 7.78
C HIS A 363 -9.08 -13.17 6.95
N ILE A 364 -9.26 -13.16 5.61
CA ILE A 364 -8.17 -13.40 4.65
C ILE A 364 -8.11 -12.25 3.65
N ARG A 365 -6.89 -11.88 3.23
CA ARG A 365 -6.69 -10.97 2.12
C ARG A 365 -6.40 -11.72 0.83
N VAL A 366 -7.18 -11.44 -0.21
CA VAL A 366 -7.05 -12.01 -1.55
C VAL A 366 -6.55 -10.93 -2.51
N ALA A 367 -5.38 -11.11 -3.10
CA ALA A 367 -4.85 -10.23 -4.14
C ALA A 367 -5.47 -10.59 -5.49
N MET A 368 -5.99 -9.61 -6.22
CA MET A 368 -6.61 -9.80 -7.54
C MET A 368 -5.56 -9.78 -8.67
N THR A 369 -4.49 -10.57 -8.55
CA THR A 369 -3.23 -10.44 -9.31
C THR A 369 -2.91 -11.66 -10.19
N VAL A 370 -3.93 -12.39 -10.63
CA VAL A 370 -3.83 -13.47 -11.62
C VAL A 370 -4.88 -13.27 -12.69
N SER A 371 -4.80 -13.99 -13.84
CA SER A 371 -5.79 -13.86 -14.91
C SER A 371 -7.23 -14.05 -14.43
N ASP A 372 -8.20 -13.48 -15.15
CA ASP A 372 -9.61 -13.51 -14.76
C ASP A 372 -10.11 -14.95 -14.53
N ASP A 373 -9.74 -15.92 -15.40
CA ASP A 373 -10.12 -17.32 -15.27
C ASP A 373 -9.55 -18.00 -14.02
N LYS A 374 -8.24 -17.77 -13.76
CA LYS A 374 -7.59 -18.28 -12.53
C LYS A 374 -8.18 -17.65 -11.28
N PHE A 375 -8.52 -16.36 -11.36
CA PHE A 375 -9.10 -15.64 -10.23
C PHE A 375 -10.54 -16.13 -9.95
N GLU A 376 -11.35 -16.37 -10.98
CA GLU A 376 -12.68 -16.95 -10.83
C GLU A 376 -12.61 -18.34 -10.22
N TYR A 377 -11.76 -19.21 -10.77
CA TYR A 377 -11.53 -20.57 -10.23
C TYR A 377 -11.11 -20.52 -8.75
N ALA A 378 -10.11 -19.71 -8.42
CA ALA A 378 -9.63 -19.59 -7.04
C ALA A 378 -10.72 -19.08 -6.09
N THR A 379 -11.50 -18.09 -6.50
CA THR A 379 -12.59 -17.55 -5.68
C THR A 379 -13.68 -18.61 -5.41
N ARG A 380 -14.07 -19.41 -6.41
CA ARG A 380 -15.01 -20.53 -6.25
C ARG A 380 -14.45 -21.60 -5.32
N SER A 381 -13.15 -21.93 -5.47
CA SER A 381 -12.47 -22.91 -4.62
C SER A 381 -12.40 -22.46 -3.16
N ILE A 382 -12.13 -21.18 -2.90
CA ILE A 382 -12.15 -20.60 -1.55
C ILE A 382 -13.55 -20.75 -0.92
N CYS A 383 -14.61 -20.44 -1.67
CA CYS A 383 -15.99 -20.61 -1.20
C CYS A 383 -16.32 -22.07 -0.91
N SER A 384 -15.99 -22.99 -1.81
CA SER A 384 -16.21 -24.43 -1.64
C SER A 384 -15.43 -24.97 -0.44
N PHE A 385 -14.19 -24.51 -0.24
CA PHE A 385 -13.39 -24.92 0.91
C PHE A 385 -14.00 -24.44 2.24
N ALA A 386 -14.49 -23.22 2.30
CA ALA A 386 -15.14 -22.68 3.52
C ALA A 386 -16.39 -23.49 3.91
N SER A 387 -17.19 -23.95 2.94
CA SER A 387 -18.40 -24.72 3.21
C SER A 387 -18.14 -26.06 3.91
N ASN A 388 -16.93 -26.62 3.81
CA ASN A 388 -16.58 -27.87 4.49
C ASN A 388 -16.57 -27.76 6.03
N PHE A 389 -16.40 -26.54 6.56
CA PHE A 389 -16.32 -26.30 8.01
C PHE A 389 -17.66 -25.98 8.64
N THR A 390 -18.61 -25.43 7.89
CA THR A 390 -19.93 -25.03 8.42
C THR A 390 -20.94 -26.17 8.43
N THR A 391 -20.80 -27.18 7.55
CA THR A 391 -21.65 -28.37 7.54
C THR A 391 -21.39 -29.34 8.70
N SER A 392 -20.30 -29.17 9.45
CA SER A 392 -19.92 -30.06 10.57
C SER A 392 -20.50 -29.64 11.92
N THR A 393 -21.26 -28.57 11.99
CA THR A 393 -21.81 -27.98 13.25
C THR A 393 -23.33 -28.18 13.39
N ASN A 394 -23.99 -29.01 12.59
CA ASN A 394 -25.41 -29.38 12.71
C ASN A 394 -25.58 -30.80 13.25
#